data_943d2fb0dca9d727733d009944e50299
#
_entry.id   943d2fb0dca9d727733d009944e50299
#
_cell.length_a   1.000
_cell.length_b   1.000
_cell.length_c   1.000
_cell.angle_alpha   90.00
_cell.angle_beta   90.00
_cell.angle_gamma   90.00
#
_symmetry.space_group_name_H-M   'P 1'
#
loop_
_entity.id
_entity.type
_entity.pdbx_description
1 polymer ?
#
loop_
_entity_poly.entity_id
_entity_poly.type
_entity_poly.pdbx_seq_one_letter_code
_entity_poly.pdbx_strand_id
1 'polypeptide(L)'
;MGAQDPPDMQHDHVGMQATEDSRPVHRVYVDGFWMDKTDVTNAEFAKFVAATHYITEAERTPKAEDFPGAPPENLVAGAVVFSPPDQAVPLNDYLQWWNYVKGANWRHPSGPDSNIKGKENYPVVAVSYNDALAYAKWAGKRLPTEAEWEFAARGGMTGKPFVWGDTFRPDGKYMANTFQGHFPNKNTDEDGYAATSPVTKFPANGYGLYDMAGNVWQWTSDWYRPDYYRQLAASGNITRNPIGPADSFDPAERGALKRVMRGGSYLCTDQYCSRYMVGTRGKGDASTGTNHLGFRCVKPVAHT
;
A
#
# COMPACT_ATOMS: atom_id res chain seq x y z
N MET A 1 0.32 -3.27 -18.00
CA MET A 1 -0.15 -3.38 -16.61
C MET A 1 -0.21 -4.85 -16.23
N GLY A 2 0.11 -5.17 -14.99
CA GLY A 2 0.20 -6.55 -14.50
C GLY A 2 1.63 -7.06 -14.31
N ALA A 3 1.78 -8.18 -13.60
CA ALA A 3 3.06 -8.71 -13.19
C ALA A 3 3.38 -10.07 -13.82
N GLN A 4 4.66 -10.27 -14.05
CA GLN A 4 5.27 -11.55 -14.38
C GLN A 4 6.27 -11.92 -13.30
N ASP A 5 6.46 -13.21 -13.06
CA ASP A 5 7.50 -13.67 -12.15
C ASP A 5 8.88 -13.33 -12.72
N PRO A 6 9.81 -12.83 -11.91
CA PRO A 6 11.16 -12.55 -12.35
C PRO A 6 11.86 -13.84 -12.82
N PRO A 7 12.70 -13.77 -13.88
CA PRO A 7 13.32 -14.96 -14.46
C PRO A 7 14.28 -15.70 -13.51
N ASP A 8 14.85 -15.00 -12.55
CA ASP A 8 15.83 -15.49 -11.58
C ASP A 8 15.22 -15.93 -10.23
N MET A 9 13.90 -15.81 -10.09
CA MET A 9 13.19 -16.23 -8.88
C MET A 9 12.62 -17.64 -9.05
N GLN A 10 12.95 -18.53 -8.12
CA GLN A 10 12.41 -19.88 -8.11
C GLN A 10 10.93 -19.90 -7.77
N HIS A 11 10.16 -20.70 -8.50
CA HIS A 11 8.69 -20.74 -8.41
C HIS A 11 8.11 -21.31 -7.10
N ASP A 12 8.94 -21.89 -6.27
CA ASP A 12 8.54 -22.57 -5.02
C ASP A 12 8.51 -21.65 -3.79
N HIS A 13 8.88 -20.39 -3.93
CA HIS A 13 8.77 -19.40 -2.84
C HIS A 13 7.41 -18.70 -2.88
N VAL A 14 6.59 -18.94 -1.89
CA VAL A 14 5.19 -18.48 -1.79
C VAL A 14 5.04 -16.96 -1.98
N GLY A 15 6.03 -16.19 -1.56
CA GLY A 15 5.99 -14.73 -1.64
C GLY A 15 6.51 -14.12 -2.94
N MET A 16 7.20 -14.89 -3.78
CA MET A 16 7.99 -14.38 -4.91
C MET A 16 7.25 -14.36 -6.25
N GLN A 17 6.13 -15.06 -6.34
CA GLN A 17 5.35 -15.14 -7.58
C GLN A 17 4.41 -13.95 -7.71
N ALA A 18 4.16 -13.52 -8.95
CA ALA A 18 3.07 -12.62 -9.24
C ALA A 18 1.75 -13.32 -8.87
N THR A 19 0.89 -12.59 -8.17
CA THR A 19 -0.40 -13.12 -7.75
C THR A 19 -1.35 -13.28 -8.94
N GLU A 20 -2.29 -14.21 -8.85
CA GLU A 20 -3.29 -14.47 -9.92
C GLU A 20 -4.09 -13.22 -10.29
N ASP A 21 -4.36 -12.35 -9.32
CA ASP A 21 -5.09 -11.10 -9.52
C ASP A 21 -4.26 -10.03 -10.27
N SER A 22 -2.96 -10.27 -10.46
CA SER A 22 -2.04 -9.43 -11.23
C SER A 22 -1.87 -9.91 -12.68
N ARG A 23 -2.65 -10.90 -13.11
CA ARG A 23 -2.57 -11.55 -14.43
C ARG A 23 -3.91 -11.50 -15.17
N PRO A 24 -3.84 -11.55 -16.52
CA PRO A 24 -2.66 -11.50 -17.39
C PRO A 24 -2.08 -10.09 -17.50
N VAL A 25 -0.83 -10.01 -17.95
CA VAL A 25 -0.26 -8.72 -18.40
C VAL A 25 -1.06 -8.22 -19.61
N HIS A 26 -1.46 -6.96 -19.58
CA HIS A 26 -2.27 -6.34 -20.63
C HIS A 26 -1.88 -4.88 -20.83
N ARG A 27 -2.32 -4.30 -21.94
CA ARG A 27 -2.03 -2.90 -22.26
C ARG A 27 -3.18 -2.01 -21.83
N VAL A 28 -2.82 -0.90 -21.17
CA VAL A 28 -3.72 0.22 -20.86
C VAL A 28 -3.07 1.52 -21.30
N TYR A 29 -3.87 2.53 -21.53
CA TYR A 29 -3.42 3.88 -21.81
C TYR A 29 -3.89 4.79 -20.67
N VAL A 30 -3.02 5.68 -20.20
CA VAL A 30 -3.35 6.71 -19.22
C VAL A 30 -2.97 8.08 -19.80
N ASP A 31 -3.85 9.07 -19.65
CA ASP A 31 -3.57 10.44 -19.99
C ASP A 31 -2.51 11.04 -19.03
N GLY A 32 -1.92 12.17 -19.40
CA GLY A 32 -0.94 12.85 -18.57
C GLY A 32 -1.53 13.30 -17.22
N PHE A 33 -0.76 13.13 -16.16
CA PHE A 33 -1.10 13.56 -14.81
C PHE A 33 0.17 13.96 -14.03
N TRP A 34 -0.02 14.77 -13.00
CA TRP A 34 1.00 15.04 -12.00
C TRP A 34 0.82 14.10 -10.81
N MET A 35 1.91 13.55 -10.30
CA MET A 35 1.90 12.71 -9.11
C MET A 35 2.82 13.32 -8.05
N ASP A 36 2.42 13.25 -6.79
CA ASP A 36 3.27 13.63 -5.67
C ASP A 36 4.56 12.81 -5.68
N LYS A 37 5.67 13.49 -5.48
CA LYS A 37 7.01 12.90 -5.57
C LYS A 37 7.25 11.82 -4.51
N THR A 38 6.58 11.96 -3.37
CA THR A 38 6.66 11.07 -2.21
C THR A 38 5.27 10.68 -1.74
N ASP A 39 5.20 9.75 -0.81
CA ASP A 39 4.02 9.56 0.03
C ASP A 39 3.73 10.83 0.82
N VAL A 40 2.46 11.04 1.19
CA VAL A 40 2.06 12.11 2.10
C VAL A 40 2.72 11.88 3.44
N THR A 41 3.44 12.89 3.92
CA THR A 41 4.21 12.82 5.15
C THR A 41 3.37 13.15 6.38
N ASN A 42 3.86 12.77 7.56
CA ASN A 42 3.25 13.14 8.84
C ASN A 42 3.08 14.67 8.97
N ALA A 43 4.08 15.45 8.53
CA ALA A 43 4.00 16.91 8.57
C ALA A 43 2.89 17.47 7.65
N GLU A 44 2.73 16.91 6.45
CA GLU A 44 1.69 17.32 5.52
C GLU A 44 0.30 16.94 6.02
N PHE A 45 0.14 15.72 6.53
CA PHE A 45 -1.12 15.27 7.12
C PHE A 45 -1.50 16.06 8.37
N ALA A 46 -0.52 16.43 9.21
CA ALA A 46 -0.74 17.30 10.36
C ALA A 46 -1.27 18.68 9.96
N LYS A 47 -0.79 19.25 8.84
CA LYS A 47 -1.33 20.53 8.30
C LYS A 47 -2.80 20.39 7.90
N PHE A 48 -3.16 19.27 7.24
CA PHE A 48 -4.55 18.99 6.90
C PHE A 48 -5.43 18.91 8.14
N VAL A 49 -5.02 18.13 9.14
CA VAL A 49 -5.78 17.98 10.38
C VAL A 49 -5.89 19.32 11.13
N ALA A 50 -4.81 20.11 11.21
CA ALA A 50 -4.84 21.42 11.84
C ALA A 50 -5.79 22.41 11.13
N ALA A 51 -5.85 22.36 9.80
CA ALA A 51 -6.69 23.26 9.00
C ALA A 51 -8.18 22.87 9.02
N THR A 52 -8.49 21.58 9.20
CA THR A 52 -9.86 21.06 9.03
C THR A 52 -10.47 20.50 10.29
N HIS A 53 -9.69 20.29 11.35
CA HIS A 53 -10.06 19.54 12.55
C HIS A 53 -10.57 18.13 12.24
N TYR A 54 -10.03 17.54 11.15
CA TYR A 54 -10.42 16.21 10.71
C TYR A 54 -10.06 15.15 11.76
N ILE A 55 -11.01 14.26 12.04
CA ILE A 55 -10.83 13.11 12.91
C ILE A 55 -10.79 11.88 12.01
N THR A 56 -9.67 11.13 12.04
CA THR A 56 -9.51 9.92 11.23
C THR A 56 -10.42 8.79 11.71
N GLU A 57 -10.64 7.80 10.85
CA GLU A 57 -11.46 6.65 11.24
C GLU A 57 -10.87 5.89 12.43
N ALA A 58 -9.56 5.77 12.52
CA ALA A 58 -8.89 5.17 13.65
C ALA A 58 -9.07 5.95 14.99
N GLU A 59 -9.44 7.22 14.93
CA GLU A 59 -9.74 8.07 16.10
C GLU A 59 -11.22 8.05 16.48
N ARG A 60 -12.08 7.38 15.69
CA ARG A 60 -13.54 7.28 15.94
C ARG A 60 -13.89 5.94 16.56
N THR A 61 -14.80 5.94 17.51
CA THR A 61 -15.41 4.68 17.97
C THR A 61 -16.26 4.09 16.84
N PRO A 62 -16.00 2.83 16.43
CA PRO A 62 -16.82 2.15 15.43
C PRO A 62 -18.28 2.07 15.86
N LYS A 63 -19.20 2.19 14.92
CA LYS A 63 -20.63 2.04 15.21
C LYS A 63 -21.02 0.55 15.20
N ALA A 64 -21.91 0.17 16.12
CA ALA A 64 -22.37 -1.22 16.23
C ALA A 64 -23.10 -1.71 14.96
N GLU A 65 -23.75 -0.79 14.22
CA GLU A 65 -24.43 -1.08 12.96
C GLU A 65 -23.47 -1.52 11.85
N ASP A 66 -22.22 -1.03 11.87
CA ASP A 66 -21.19 -1.36 10.88
C ASP A 66 -20.53 -2.71 11.18
N PHE A 67 -20.69 -3.23 12.41
CA PHE A 67 -20.05 -4.47 12.90
C PHE A 67 -21.09 -5.38 13.60
N PRO A 68 -22.07 -5.93 12.86
CA PRO A 68 -23.11 -6.76 13.46
C PRO A 68 -22.52 -7.98 14.19
N GLY A 69 -22.86 -8.12 15.46
CA GLY A 69 -22.39 -9.24 16.29
C GLY A 69 -21.05 -9.02 17.01
N ALA A 70 -20.37 -7.88 16.79
CA ALA A 70 -19.20 -7.54 17.57
C ALA A 70 -19.61 -7.17 19.01
N PRO A 71 -18.91 -7.71 20.03
CA PRO A 71 -19.12 -7.31 21.41
C PRO A 71 -18.87 -5.79 21.59
N PRO A 72 -19.69 -5.06 22.36
CA PRO A 72 -19.55 -3.60 22.53
C PRO A 72 -18.16 -3.18 23.04
N GLU A 73 -17.52 -4.01 23.86
CA GLU A 73 -16.17 -3.77 24.36
C GLU A 73 -15.07 -3.79 23.29
N ASN A 74 -15.34 -4.40 22.15
CA ASN A 74 -14.43 -4.44 21.01
C ASN A 74 -14.65 -3.26 20.05
N LEU A 75 -15.75 -2.52 20.21
CA LEU A 75 -16.03 -1.32 19.42
C LEU A 75 -15.28 -0.11 20.00
N VAL A 76 -13.98 -0.09 19.83
CA VAL A 76 -13.09 0.96 20.34
C VAL A 76 -12.31 1.60 19.20
N ALA A 77 -12.01 2.89 19.32
CA ALA A 77 -11.13 3.57 18.36
C ALA A 77 -9.75 2.92 18.33
N GLY A 78 -9.22 2.67 17.15
CA GLY A 78 -7.94 2.00 16.97
C GLY A 78 -7.64 1.69 15.51
N ALA A 79 -6.52 1.03 15.29
CA ALA A 79 -6.05 0.57 13.98
C ALA A 79 -5.43 -0.81 14.07
N VAL A 80 -5.26 -1.45 12.92
CA VAL A 80 -4.55 -2.72 12.82
C VAL A 80 -3.04 -2.45 12.82
N VAL A 81 -2.32 -3.13 13.72
CA VAL A 81 -0.90 -2.92 13.96
C VAL A 81 -0.15 -4.23 13.77
N PHE A 82 0.96 -4.17 13.04
CA PHE A 82 1.92 -5.26 12.99
C PHE A 82 2.63 -5.38 14.34
N SER A 83 2.51 -6.56 14.94
CA SER A 83 3.11 -6.91 16.22
C SER A 83 3.88 -8.21 16.03
N PRO A 84 5.21 -8.15 15.85
CA PRO A 84 6.00 -9.36 15.59
C PRO A 84 5.90 -10.31 16.77
N PRO A 85 5.68 -11.63 16.54
CA PRO A 85 5.73 -12.62 17.60
C PRO A 85 7.17 -12.85 18.07
N ASP A 86 7.34 -13.28 19.32
CA ASP A 86 8.66 -13.56 19.91
C ASP A 86 9.38 -14.74 19.25
N GLN A 87 8.63 -15.63 18.60
CA GLN A 87 9.16 -16.83 17.96
C GLN A 87 8.64 -16.96 16.52
N ALA A 88 9.32 -17.78 15.72
CA ALA A 88 8.87 -18.13 14.39
C ALA A 88 7.50 -18.81 14.44
N VAL A 89 6.60 -18.40 13.57
CA VAL A 89 5.23 -18.92 13.46
C VAL A 89 4.94 -19.36 12.03
N PRO A 90 3.99 -20.29 11.81
CA PRO A 90 3.53 -20.63 10.47
C PRO A 90 2.93 -19.42 9.75
N LEU A 91 3.24 -19.26 8.45
CA LEU A 91 2.81 -18.11 7.67
C LEU A 91 1.38 -18.20 7.12
N ASN A 92 0.62 -19.22 7.50
CA ASN A 92 -0.76 -19.45 7.05
C ASN A 92 -1.83 -18.81 7.96
N ASP A 93 -1.42 -18.19 9.06
CA ASP A 93 -2.32 -17.51 10.00
C ASP A 93 -1.78 -16.12 10.35
N TYR A 94 -2.24 -15.13 9.57
CA TYR A 94 -1.81 -13.74 9.73
C TYR A 94 -2.24 -13.10 11.05
N LEU A 95 -3.22 -13.64 11.76
CA LEU A 95 -3.65 -13.15 13.07
C LEU A 95 -2.57 -13.29 14.16
N GLN A 96 -1.52 -14.07 13.90
CA GLN A 96 -0.40 -14.21 14.82
C GLN A 96 0.51 -12.96 14.86
N TRP A 97 0.45 -12.07 13.87
CA TRP A 97 1.24 -10.84 13.84
C TRP A 97 0.43 -9.57 13.51
N TRP A 98 -0.88 -9.70 13.29
CA TRP A 98 -1.76 -8.55 13.12
C TRP A 98 -2.72 -8.44 14.30
N ASN A 99 -2.69 -7.29 15.00
CA ASN A 99 -3.54 -7.02 16.13
C ASN A 99 -4.30 -5.71 15.93
N TYR A 100 -5.58 -5.69 16.30
CA TYR A 100 -6.32 -4.45 16.43
C TYR A 100 -5.94 -3.80 17.77
N VAL A 101 -5.31 -2.62 17.72
CA VAL A 101 -4.77 -1.95 18.90
C VAL A 101 -5.59 -0.71 19.21
N LYS A 102 -6.22 -0.71 20.38
CA LYS A 102 -6.96 0.45 20.90
C LYS A 102 -6.04 1.66 21.01
N GLY A 103 -6.49 2.80 20.47
CA GLY A 103 -5.76 4.07 20.50
C GLY A 103 -4.64 4.17 19.46
N ALA A 104 -4.40 3.13 18.67
CA ALA A 104 -3.52 3.26 17.49
C ALA A 104 -4.19 4.17 16.44
N ASN A 105 -3.45 5.14 15.93
CA ASN A 105 -3.87 6.08 14.90
C ASN A 105 -2.65 6.74 14.27
N TRP A 106 -2.83 7.69 13.36
CA TRP A 106 -1.72 8.33 12.66
C TRP A 106 -0.70 9.07 13.56
N ARG A 107 -1.11 9.53 14.77
CA ARG A 107 -0.19 10.14 15.77
C ARG A 107 0.48 9.09 16.65
N HIS A 108 -0.13 7.93 16.78
CA HIS A 108 0.27 6.81 17.63
C HIS A 108 0.24 5.51 16.81
N PRO A 109 1.15 5.33 15.81
CA PRO A 109 1.02 4.28 14.79
C PRO A 109 1.06 2.85 15.32
N SER A 110 1.68 2.64 16.47
CA SER A 110 1.79 1.33 17.12
C SER A 110 1.03 1.25 18.45
N GLY A 111 0.12 2.19 18.70
CA GLY A 111 -0.67 2.27 19.93
C GLY A 111 -0.33 3.49 20.78
N PRO A 112 -1.03 3.69 21.91
CA PRO A 112 -0.98 4.91 22.74
C PRO A 112 0.41 5.32 23.19
N ASP A 113 1.31 4.36 23.41
CA ASP A 113 2.68 4.60 23.88
C ASP A 113 3.65 4.98 22.76
N SER A 114 3.21 4.90 21.53
CA SER A 114 3.98 5.32 20.35
C SER A 114 3.71 6.77 19.96
N ASN A 115 4.61 7.40 19.20
CA ASN A 115 4.41 8.74 18.68
C ASN A 115 5.20 8.97 17.38
N ILE A 116 4.94 10.09 16.72
CA ILE A 116 5.59 10.53 15.48
C ILE A 116 6.57 11.68 15.67
N LYS A 117 6.99 11.98 16.90
CA LYS A 117 7.95 13.04 17.19
C LYS A 117 9.30 12.75 16.52
N GLY A 118 9.82 13.71 15.76
CA GLY A 118 11.03 13.53 14.95
C GLY A 118 10.84 12.71 13.68
N LYS A 119 9.56 12.39 13.32
CA LYS A 119 9.20 11.64 12.11
C LYS A 119 8.32 12.49 11.17
N GLU A 120 8.56 13.79 11.12
CA GLU A 120 7.79 14.74 10.32
C GLU A 120 7.84 14.41 8.82
N ASN A 121 8.99 13.90 8.33
CA ASN A 121 9.23 13.50 6.95
C ASN A 121 9.08 11.98 6.68
N TYR A 122 8.45 11.26 7.59
CA TYR A 122 8.05 9.87 7.35
C TYR A 122 6.65 9.82 6.76
N PRO A 123 6.30 8.77 5.99
CA PRO A 123 4.95 8.63 5.47
C PRO A 123 3.93 8.54 6.61
N VAL A 124 2.79 9.20 6.45
CA VAL A 124 1.67 9.01 7.37
C VAL A 124 1.11 7.59 7.20
N VAL A 125 0.83 6.92 8.30
CA VAL A 125 0.27 5.56 8.35
C VAL A 125 -0.92 5.49 9.31
N ALA A 126 -1.55 4.34 9.44
CA ALA A 126 -2.78 4.15 10.20
C ALA A 126 -3.92 5.06 9.72
N VAL A 127 -3.96 5.31 8.43
CA VAL A 127 -4.99 6.07 7.72
C VAL A 127 -5.79 5.16 6.80
N SER A 128 -7.11 5.27 6.85
CA SER A 128 -8.02 4.54 5.98
C SER A 128 -8.04 5.12 4.57
N TYR A 129 -8.69 4.42 3.63
CA TYR A 129 -8.96 4.97 2.30
C TYR A 129 -9.77 6.28 2.39
N ASN A 130 -10.76 6.34 3.28
CA ASN A 130 -11.60 7.52 3.45
C ASN A 130 -10.80 8.71 4.00
N ASP A 131 -9.85 8.47 4.91
CA ASP A 131 -8.94 9.52 5.42
C ASP A 131 -8.04 10.06 4.30
N ALA A 132 -7.49 9.16 3.48
CA ALA A 132 -6.66 9.51 2.33
C ALA A 132 -7.46 10.32 1.29
N LEU A 133 -8.71 9.95 1.02
CA LEU A 133 -9.61 10.67 0.13
C LEU A 133 -9.94 12.07 0.66
N ALA A 134 -10.20 12.20 1.97
CA ALA A 134 -10.46 13.48 2.61
C ALA A 134 -9.25 14.43 2.50
N TYR A 135 -8.05 13.94 2.77
CA TYR A 135 -6.81 14.68 2.55
C TYR A 135 -6.66 15.13 1.09
N ALA A 136 -6.79 14.18 0.15
CA ALA A 136 -6.63 14.47 -1.27
C ALA A 136 -7.59 15.58 -1.74
N LYS A 137 -8.86 15.52 -1.33
CA LYS A 137 -9.87 16.54 -1.62
C LYS A 137 -9.49 17.90 -1.04
N TRP A 138 -9.04 17.95 0.21
CA TRP A 138 -8.59 19.19 0.86
C TRP A 138 -7.41 19.81 0.10
N ALA A 139 -6.45 18.97 -0.35
CA ALA A 139 -5.28 19.41 -1.09
C ALA A 139 -5.57 19.81 -2.55
N GLY A 140 -6.81 19.74 -3.01
CA GLY A 140 -7.18 19.99 -4.41
C GLY A 140 -6.62 18.93 -5.37
N LYS A 141 -6.48 17.70 -4.89
CA LYS A 141 -5.94 16.53 -5.59
C LYS A 141 -6.93 15.36 -5.53
N ARG A 142 -6.52 14.21 -6.03
CA ARG A 142 -7.23 12.94 -5.89
C ARG A 142 -6.25 11.80 -5.66
N LEU A 143 -6.75 10.63 -5.27
CA LEU A 143 -5.95 9.41 -5.27
C LEU A 143 -5.70 8.96 -6.72
N PRO A 144 -4.57 8.31 -7.01
CA PRO A 144 -4.30 7.74 -8.33
C PRO A 144 -5.24 6.56 -8.59
N THR A 145 -5.60 6.34 -9.86
CA THR A 145 -6.10 5.03 -10.27
C THR A 145 -4.98 4.01 -10.18
N GLU A 146 -5.33 2.73 -10.10
CA GLU A 146 -4.34 1.66 -10.10
C GLU A 146 -3.45 1.69 -11.35
N ALA A 147 -4.03 2.01 -12.50
CA ALA A 147 -3.29 2.14 -13.76
C ALA A 147 -2.32 3.33 -13.76
N GLU A 148 -2.72 4.48 -13.26
CA GLU A 148 -1.85 5.64 -13.10
C GLU A 148 -0.70 5.34 -12.13
N TRP A 149 -1.01 4.68 -11.01
CA TRP A 149 0.01 4.30 -10.04
C TRP A 149 1.06 3.39 -10.67
N GLU A 150 0.63 2.32 -11.37
CA GLU A 150 1.57 1.38 -11.99
C GLU A 150 2.38 2.02 -13.12
N PHE A 151 1.76 2.86 -13.96
CA PHE A 151 2.48 3.63 -14.97
C PHE A 151 3.58 4.49 -14.35
N ALA A 152 3.26 5.23 -13.29
CA ALA A 152 4.19 6.08 -12.58
C ALA A 152 5.31 5.27 -11.90
N ALA A 153 4.98 4.14 -11.27
CA ALA A 153 5.93 3.27 -10.60
C ALA A 153 6.94 2.66 -11.56
N ARG A 154 6.53 2.34 -12.79
CA ARG A 154 7.45 1.80 -13.80
C ARG A 154 8.53 2.80 -14.25
N GLY A 155 8.36 4.09 -14.05
CA GLY A 155 9.39 5.09 -14.31
C GLY A 155 9.94 5.08 -15.75
N GLY A 156 9.12 4.72 -16.74
CA GLY A 156 9.52 4.58 -18.15
C GLY A 156 10.00 3.19 -18.56
N MET A 157 10.13 2.25 -17.62
CA MET A 157 10.55 0.88 -17.94
C MET A 157 9.37 -0.03 -18.29
N THR A 158 9.56 -0.91 -19.25
CA THR A 158 8.56 -1.90 -19.66
C THR A 158 9.02 -3.30 -19.29
N GLY A 159 8.10 -4.15 -18.76
CA GLY A 159 8.35 -5.57 -18.52
C GLY A 159 9.33 -5.87 -17.37
N LYS A 160 9.72 -4.86 -16.58
CA LYS A 160 10.62 -5.05 -15.44
C LYS A 160 9.82 -5.46 -14.21
N PRO A 161 10.34 -6.41 -13.38
CA PRO A 161 9.67 -6.83 -12.16
C PRO A 161 9.74 -5.78 -11.04
N PHE A 162 10.82 -5.00 -10.97
CA PHE A 162 11.02 -3.97 -9.96
C PHE A 162 11.00 -2.57 -10.55
N VAL A 163 10.71 -1.56 -9.73
CA VAL A 163 10.72 -0.15 -10.13
C VAL A 163 12.11 0.37 -10.53
N TRP A 164 13.16 -0.39 -10.26
CA TRP A 164 14.57 -0.12 -10.58
C TRP A 164 15.17 -1.07 -11.60
N GLY A 165 14.47 -2.08 -12.09
CA GLY A 165 14.96 -3.01 -13.12
C GLY A 165 14.66 -4.48 -12.86
N ASP A 166 15.62 -5.35 -13.18
CA ASP A 166 15.44 -6.81 -13.19
C ASP A 166 15.89 -7.48 -11.89
N THR A 167 16.89 -6.95 -11.23
CA THR A 167 17.53 -7.58 -10.07
C THR A 167 17.03 -6.94 -8.77
N PHE A 168 16.60 -7.75 -7.79
CA PHE A 168 16.08 -7.24 -6.52
C PHE A 168 17.11 -6.39 -5.76
N ARG A 169 18.36 -6.84 -5.70
CA ARG A 169 19.48 -6.14 -5.04
C ARG A 169 20.63 -5.92 -6.02
N PRO A 170 20.55 -4.92 -6.91
CA PRO A 170 21.63 -4.62 -7.84
C PRO A 170 22.90 -4.24 -7.05
N ASP A 171 24.02 -4.87 -7.38
CA ASP A 171 25.30 -4.71 -6.66
C ASP A 171 25.18 -4.89 -5.13
N GLY A 172 24.26 -5.74 -4.69
CA GLY A 172 24.01 -6.01 -3.27
C GLY A 172 23.28 -4.89 -2.51
N LYS A 173 22.86 -3.81 -3.18
CA LYS A 173 22.22 -2.66 -2.56
C LYS A 173 20.72 -2.86 -2.36
N TYR A 174 20.21 -2.41 -1.23
CA TYR A 174 18.78 -2.28 -1.01
C TYR A 174 18.25 -1.05 -1.76
N MET A 175 17.25 -1.26 -2.60
CA MET A 175 16.64 -0.22 -3.43
C MET A 175 15.31 0.29 -2.87
N ALA A 176 14.81 -0.36 -1.82
CA ALA A 176 13.58 -0.03 -1.11
C ALA A 176 13.64 -0.52 0.33
N ASN A 177 12.84 0.07 1.20
CA ASN A 177 12.64 -0.39 2.57
C ASN A 177 11.72 -1.62 2.55
N THR A 178 12.27 -2.79 2.88
CA THR A 178 11.59 -4.09 2.88
C THR A 178 11.99 -4.89 4.12
N PHE A 179 11.34 -6.00 4.38
CA PHE A 179 11.68 -6.86 5.51
C PHE A 179 12.86 -7.78 5.17
N GLN A 180 13.86 -7.82 6.04
CA GLN A 180 15.02 -8.73 5.94
C GLN A 180 15.07 -9.68 7.13
N GLY A 181 15.62 -10.85 6.92
CA GLY A 181 15.73 -11.88 7.94
C GLY A 181 14.57 -12.86 7.91
N HIS A 182 13.99 -13.19 9.05
CA HIS A 182 12.96 -14.23 9.16
C HIS A 182 11.59 -13.62 9.50
N PHE A 183 10.70 -13.56 8.52
CA PHE A 183 9.34 -13.02 8.71
C PHE A 183 8.47 -14.01 9.51
N PRO A 184 7.62 -13.54 10.45
CA PRO A 184 7.39 -12.15 10.86
C PRO A 184 8.17 -11.73 12.12
N ASN A 185 8.99 -12.61 12.71
CA ASN A 185 9.50 -12.45 14.06
C ASN A 185 10.90 -11.81 14.15
N LYS A 186 11.67 -11.78 13.08
CA LYS A 186 13.05 -11.29 13.12
C LYS A 186 13.40 -10.48 11.87
N ASN A 187 13.27 -9.15 11.95
CA ASN A 187 13.87 -8.26 10.98
C ASN A 187 15.34 -8.02 11.34
N THR A 188 16.24 -8.13 10.36
CA THR A 188 17.68 -7.89 10.56
C THR A 188 18.08 -6.46 10.22
N ASP A 189 17.16 -5.63 9.73
CA ASP A 189 17.31 -4.19 9.45
C ASP A 189 18.51 -3.86 8.54
N GLU A 190 18.85 -4.75 7.62
CA GLU A 190 20.02 -4.59 6.74
C GLU A 190 19.87 -3.39 5.77
N ASP A 191 18.65 -2.97 5.48
CA ASP A 191 18.38 -1.74 4.73
C ASP A 191 18.43 -0.46 5.59
N GLY A 192 18.61 -0.63 6.91
CA GLY A 192 18.74 0.42 7.91
C GLY A 192 17.45 0.79 8.65
N TYR A 193 16.34 0.06 8.43
CA TYR A 193 15.04 0.39 9.00
C TYR A 193 14.23 -0.83 9.45
N ALA A 194 13.88 -0.88 10.74
CA ALA A 194 13.02 -1.90 11.32
C ALA A 194 11.52 -1.69 10.97
N ALA A 195 11.15 -0.47 10.63
CA ALA A 195 9.78 -0.05 10.30
C ALA A 195 9.83 0.96 9.14
N THR A 196 8.91 1.92 9.10
CA THR A 196 8.93 2.96 8.05
C THR A 196 10.24 3.74 8.04
N SER A 197 10.65 4.20 6.87
CA SER A 197 11.80 5.10 6.67
C SER A 197 11.33 6.51 6.28
N PRO A 198 12.20 7.55 6.44
CA PRO A 198 11.91 8.86 5.88
C PRO A 198 11.66 8.76 4.37
N VAL A 199 10.72 9.54 3.85
CA VAL A 199 10.53 9.61 2.40
C VAL A 199 11.82 10.10 1.72
N THR A 200 12.06 9.66 0.48
CA THR A 200 13.28 9.96 -0.30
C THR A 200 14.56 9.28 0.20
N LYS A 201 14.48 8.35 1.13
CA LYS A 201 15.67 7.67 1.64
C LYS A 201 16.30 6.73 0.61
N PHE A 202 15.46 6.05 -0.15
CA PHE A 202 15.88 5.15 -1.22
C PHE A 202 15.85 5.87 -2.59
N PRO A 203 16.51 5.33 -3.63
CA PRO A 203 16.59 5.99 -4.93
C PRO A 203 15.23 6.21 -5.59
N ALA A 204 15.08 7.34 -6.27
CA ALA A 204 13.91 7.60 -7.12
C ALA A 204 13.93 6.71 -8.38
N ASN A 205 12.75 6.44 -8.92
CA ASN A 205 12.60 5.81 -10.23
C ASN A 205 12.91 6.77 -11.38
N GLY A 206 12.79 6.31 -12.63
CA GLY A 206 13.09 7.10 -13.83
C GLY A 206 12.24 8.37 -14.02
N TYR A 207 11.11 8.50 -13.31
CA TYR A 207 10.27 9.71 -13.29
C TYR A 207 10.54 10.60 -12.07
N GLY A 208 11.55 10.29 -11.25
CA GLY A 208 11.88 11.07 -10.06
C GLY A 208 10.92 10.83 -8.88
N LEU A 209 10.19 9.72 -8.88
CA LEU A 209 9.26 9.34 -7.81
C LEU A 209 9.97 8.42 -6.83
N TYR A 210 9.82 8.70 -5.54
CA TYR A 210 10.40 7.93 -4.44
C TYR A 210 9.38 6.96 -3.85
N ASP A 211 9.88 5.91 -3.20
CA ASP A 211 9.08 4.97 -2.42
C ASP A 211 7.91 4.33 -3.22
N MET A 212 8.12 4.10 -4.52
CA MET A 212 7.15 3.38 -5.36
C MET A 212 7.21 1.85 -5.14
N ALA A 213 8.10 1.39 -4.26
CA ALA A 213 8.20 0.02 -3.77
C ALA A 213 8.69 0.04 -2.33
N GLY A 214 8.12 -0.81 -1.48
CA GLY A 214 8.46 -0.89 -0.06
C GLY A 214 7.97 0.32 0.75
N ASN A 215 8.54 0.53 1.91
CA ASN A 215 8.19 1.54 2.91
C ASN A 215 6.74 1.42 3.38
N VAL A 216 5.77 1.97 2.67
CA VAL A 216 4.34 1.81 2.97
C VAL A 216 3.54 1.45 1.75
N TRP A 217 2.51 0.61 1.93
CA TRP A 217 1.46 0.45 0.94
C TRP A 217 0.81 1.78 0.61
N GLN A 218 0.30 1.91 -0.61
CA GLN A 218 -0.33 3.13 -1.09
C GLN A 218 -1.73 2.86 -1.62
N TRP A 219 -2.72 3.58 -1.07
CA TRP A 219 -4.09 3.53 -1.54
C TRP A 219 -4.21 4.01 -2.99
N THR A 220 -5.00 3.28 -3.77
CA THR A 220 -5.49 3.73 -5.09
C THR A 220 -7.00 3.88 -5.08
N SER A 221 -7.56 4.57 -6.08
CA SER A 221 -9.01 4.83 -6.13
C SER A 221 -9.86 3.62 -6.52
N ASP A 222 -9.23 2.56 -7.03
CA ASP A 222 -9.92 1.43 -7.63
C ASP A 222 -10.53 0.50 -6.59
N TRP A 223 -11.76 0.03 -6.83
CA TRP A 223 -12.26 -1.12 -6.12
C TRP A 223 -11.44 -2.37 -6.42
N TYR A 224 -11.32 -3.25 -5.46
CA TYR A 224 -10.61 -4.51 -5.66
C TYR A 224 -11.53 -5.59 -6.22
N ARG A 225 -11.09 -6.22 -7.32
CA ARG A 225 -11.61 -7.49 -7.84
C ARG A 225 -10.46 -8.33 -8.37
N PRO A 226 -10.37 -9.63 -8.02
CA PRO A 226 -9.27 -10.48 -8.48
C PRO A 226 -9.33 -10.79 -9.99
N ASP A 227 -10.49 -10.68 -10.60
CA ASP A 227 -10.74 -10.96 -12.01
C ASP A 227 -10.64 -9.73 -12.93
N TYR A 228 -10.40 -8.54 -12.39
CA TYR A 228 -10.43 -7.29 -13.17
C TYR A 228 -9.42 -7.27 -14.33
N TYR A 229 -8.18 -7.75 -14.09
CA TYR A 229 -7.18 -7.79 -15.16
C TYR A 229 -7.54 -8.75 -16.27
N ARG A 230 -8.19 -9.87 -15.95
CA ARG A 230 -8.74 -10.78 -16.95
C ARG A 230 -9.87 -10.12 -17.75
N GLN A 231 -10.73 -9.34 -17.12
CA GLN A 231 -11.79 -8.58 -17.80
C GLN A 231 -11.20 -7.56 -18.78
N LEU A 232 -10.19 -6.79 -18.36
CA LEU A 232 -9.52 -5.83 -19.22
C LEU A 232 -8.83 -6.50 -20.42
N ALA A 233 -8.11 -7.59 -20.18
CA ALA A 233 -7.41 -8.33 -21.21
C ALA A 233 -8.35 -9.02 -22.21
N ALA A 234 -9.50 -9.51 -21.75
CA ALA A 234 -10.48 -10.23 -22.59
C ALA A 234 -11.09 -9.34 -23.68
N SER A 235 -11.08 -8.02 -23.51
CA SER A 235 -11.56 -7.09 -24.54
C SER A 235 -10.71 -7.08 -25.81
N GLY A 236 -9.46 -7.52 -25.72
CA GLY A 236 -8.45 -7.46 -26.81
C GLY A 236 -8.03 -6.03 -27.19
N ASN A 237 -8.63 -5.02 -26.58
CA ASN A 237 -8.39 -3.61 -26.88
C ASN A 237 -7.54 -2.95 -25.78
N ILE A 238 -6.90 -1.83 -26.15
CA ILE A 238 -6.24 -0.97 -25.15
C ILE A 238 -7.31 -0.15 -24.44
N THR A 239 -7.52 -0.44 -23.16
CA THR A 239 -8.45 0.36 -22.34
C THR A 239 -7.78 1.70 -21.99
N ARG A 240 -8.50 2.79 -22.25
CA ARG A 240 -8.04 4.15 -21.93
C ARG A 240 -8.54 4.56 -20.54
N ASN A 241 -7.62 5.08 -19.72
CA ASN A 241 -7.90 5.62 -18.40
C ASN A 241 -8.81 4.69 -17.53
N PRO A 242 -8.44 3.41 -17.34
CA PRO A 242 -9.27 2.54 -16.53
C PRO A 242 -9.38 3.08 -15.10
N ILE A 243 -10.58 3.08 -14.55
CA ILE A 243 -10.91 3.62 -13.22
C ILE A 243 -11.27 2.53 -12.20
N GLY A 244 -10.94 1.29 -12.53
CA GLY A 244 -11.28 0.13 -11.73
C GLY A 244 -12.65 -0.47 -12.06
N PRO A 245 -13.01 -1.59 -11.43
CA PRO A 245 -14.32 -2.21 -11.56
C PRO A 245 -15.39 -1.39 -10.86
N ALA A 246 -16.66 -1.62 -11.21
CA ALA A 246 -17.79 -0.88 -10.65
C ALA A 246 -18.05 -1.21 -9.18
N ASP A 247 -17.62 -2.39 -8.72
CA ASP A 247 -17.86 -2.91 -7.37
C ASP A 247 -16.63 -3.62 -6.81
N SER A 248 -16.62 -3.80 -5.51
CA SER A 248 -15.63 -4.61 -4.81
C SER A 248 -16.09 -6.06 -4.72
N PHE A 249 -15.18 -6.98 -4.99
CA PHE A 249 -15.40 -8.40 -4.74
C PHE A 249 -14.11 -9.08 -4.27
N ASP A 250 -14.19 -9.72 -3.12
CA ASP A 250 -13.13 -10.60 -2.60
C ASP A 250 -13.73 -11.95 -2.22
N PRO A 251 -13.38 -13.04 -2.92
CA PRO A 251 -13.94 -14.37 -2.62
C PRO A 251 -13.54 -14.89 -1.25
N ALA A 252 -12.40 -14.41 -0.68
CA ALA A 252 -11.92 -14.79 0.65
C ALA A 252 -12.68 -14.07 1.78
N GLU A 253 -13.20 -12.87 1.50
CA GLU A 253 -13.92 -12.04 2.50
C GLU A 253 -15.16 -11.42 1.83
N ARG A 254 -16.16 -12.26 1.61
CA ARG A 254 -17.42 -11.84 0.94
C ARG A 254 -18.13 -10.75 1.74
N GLY A 255 -18.48 -9.67 1.06
CA GLY A 255 -19.16 -8.52 1.64
C GLY A 255 -18.21 -7.42 2.15
N ALA A 256 -16.91 -7.68 2.27
CA ALA A 256 -15.94 -6.63 2.59
C ALA A 256 -15.71 -5.69 1.39
N LEU A 257 -15.78 -4.39 1.64
CA LEU A 257 -15.55 -3.35 0.63
C LEU A 257 -14.05 -3.03 0.57
N LYS A 258 -13.33 -3.61 -0.39
CA LYS A 258 -11.89 -3.45 -0.50
C LYS A 258 -11.48 -2.54 -1.65
N ARG A 259 -10.46 -1.72 -1.38
CA ARG A 259 -9.75 -0.92 -2.36
C ARG A 259 -8.41 -1.56 -2.69
N VAL A 260 -7.90 -1.27 -3.88
CA VAL A 260 -6.57 -1.71 -4.29
C VAL A 260 -5.50 -0.91 -3.57
N MET A 261 -4.48 -1.60 -3.10
CA MET A 261 -3.23 -1.04 -2.58
C MET A 261 -2.06 -1.46 -3.46
N ARG A 262 -1.04 -0.62 -3.56
CA ARG A 262 0.12 -0.88 -4.42
C ARG A 262 1.44 -0.59 -3.70
N GLY A 263 2.51 -1.19 -4.21
CA GLY A 263 3.89 -0.91 -3.82
C GLY A 263 4.50 -1.82 -2.77
N GLY A 264 3.69 -2.55 -1.99
CA GLY A 264 4.20 -3.26 -0.83
C GLY A 264 4.62 -2.32 0.30
N SER A 265 5.26 -2.84 1.33
CA SER A 265 5.70 -2.06 2.49
C SER A 265 6.99 -2.60 3.08
N TYR A 266 7.48 -1.99 4.16
CA TYR A 266 8.61 -2.47 4.95
C TYR A 266 8.41 -3.89 5.53
N LEU A 267 7.19 -4.43 5.47
CA LEU A 267 6.87 -5.80 5.88
C LEU A 267 6.91 -6.81 4.73
N CYS A 268 7.13 -6.35 3.49
CA CYS A 268 7.19 -7.25 2.36
C CYS A 268 8.55 -7.92 2.25
N THR A 269 8.52 -9.22 2.00
CA THR A 269 9.68 -10.10 1.92
C THR A 269 9.44 -11.20 0.88
N ASP A 270 10.47 -11.84 0.40
CA ASP A 270 10.40 -13.00 -0.49
C ASP A 270 9.75 -14.23 0.15
N GLN A 271 9.72 -14.31 1.49
CA GLN A 271 9.16 -15.43 2.23
C GLN A 271 7.62 -15.41 2.29
N TYR A 272 7.00 -14.21 2.27
CA TYR A 272 5.57 -14.08 2.52
C TYR A 272 4.86 -13.12 1.56
N CYS A 273 5.46 -11.96 1.28
CA CYS A 273 4.82 -10.89 0.51
C CYS A 273 5.84 -10.23 -0.43
N SER A 274 5.91 -10.63 -1.68
CA SER A 274 6.78 -10.01 -2.68
C SER A 274 6.12 -8.82 -3.42
N ARG A 275 5.12 -8.20 -2.81
CA ARG A 275 4.30 -7.16 -3.48
C ARG A 275 4.98 -5.81 -3.64
N TYR A 276 6.29 -5.71 -3.36
CA TYR A 276 7.18 -4.66 -3.84
C TYR A 276 7.51 -4.80 -5.35
N MET A 277 7.15 -5.91 -5.99
CA MET A 277 7.20 -6.03 -7.45
C MET A 277 6.14 -5.13 -8.09
N VAL A 278 6.55 -4.35 -9.10
CA VAL A 278 5.79 -3.21 -9.61
C VAL A 278 4.40 -3.56 -10.16
N GLY A 279 4.22 -4.75 -10.73
CA GLY A 279 2.95 -5.16 -11.32
C GLY A 279 1.99 -5.86 -10.35
N THR A 280 2.42 -6.15 -9.11
CA THR A 280 1.61 -6.86 -8.11
C THR A 280 0.60 -5.96 -7.44
N ARG A 281 -0.45 -6.56 -6.92
CA ARG A 281 -1.59 -5.88 -6.30
C ARG A 281 -1.74 -6.30 -4.84
N GLY A 282 -2.22 -5.40 -4.02
CA GLY A 282 -2.74 -5.67 -2.69
C GLY A 282 -4.17 -5.21 -2.56
N LYS A 283 -4.79 -5.53 -1.43
CA LYS A 283 -6.17 -5.16 -1.11
C LYS A 283 -6.29 -4.80 0.36
N GLY A 284 -7.12 -3.83 0.68
CA GLY A 284 -7.41 -3.41 2.04
C GLY A 284 -8.85 -2.97 2.20
N ASP A 285 -9.40 -3.17 3.38
CA ASP A 285 -10.71 -2.63 3.75
C ASP A 285 -10.66 -1.11 3.73
N ALA A 286 -11.65 -0.49 3.09
CA ALA A 286 -11.66 0.96 2.87
C ALA A 286 -11.79 1.78 4.17
N SER A 287 -12.29 1.19 5.23
CA SER A 287 -12.49 1.83 6.54
C SER A 287 -11.37 1.58 7.55
N THR A 288 -10.40 0.71 7.22
CA THR A 288 -9.36 0.28 8.16
C THR A 288 -8.00 0.83 7.78
N GLY A 289 -7.32 1.51 8.72
CA GLY A 289 -5.92 1.91 8.63
C GLY A 289 -5.00 0.87 9.26
N THR A 290 -3.79 0.73 8.72
CA THR A 290 -2.73 -0.12 9.29
C THR A 290 -1.42 0.64 9.39
N ASN A 291 -0.53 0.23 10.30
CA ASN A 291 0.74 0.95 10.53
C ASN A 291 1.80 0.76 9.43
N HIS A 292 1.42 0.17 8.29
CA HIS A 292 2.26 0.03 7.10
C HIS A 292 1.57 0.52 5.81
N LEU A 293 0.51 1.30 5.93
CA LEU A 293 -0.35 1.73 4.82
C LEU A 293 -0.56 3.24 4.86
N GLY A 294 -0.16 3.90 3.81
CA GLY A 294 -0.27 5.32 3.55
C GLY A 294 -0.83 5.60 2.15
N PHE A 295 -0.46 6.72 1.55
CA PHE A 295 -0.95 7.12 0.23
C PHE A 295 -0.13 8.27 -0.36
N ARG A 296 -0.28 8.48 -1.66
CA ARG A 296 0.12 9.69 -2.39
C ARG A 296 -1.00 10.18 -3.28
N CYS A 297 -0.92 11.43 -3.73
CA CYS A 297 -1.96 12.02 -4.54
C CYS A 297 -1.49 12.33 -5.96
N VAL A 298 -2.49 12.50 -6.83
CA VAL A 298 -2.30 12.94 -8.21
C VAL A 298 -3.19 14.15 -8.52
N LYS A 299 -2.81 14.88 -9.58
CA LYS A 299 -3.60 15.97 -10.13
C LYS A 299 -3.61 15.85 -11.66
N PRO A 300 -4.74 16.02 -12.33
CA PRO A 300 -4.78 16.01 -13.78
C PRO A 300 -3.95 17.17 -14.34
N VAL A 301 -3.37 16.98 -15.52
CA VAL A 301 -2.80 18.08 -16.30
C VAL A 301 -3.96 18.93 -16.78
N ALA A 302 -3.90 20.24 -16.53
CA ALA A 302 -4.89 21.16 -17.09
C ALA A 302 -4.76 21.13 -18.62
N HIS A 303 -5.83 20.79 -19.30
CA HIS A 303 -5.91 21.01 -20.75
C HIS A 303 -6.14 22.50 -20.96
N THR A 304 -5.12 23.18 -21.52
CA THR A 304 -5.24 24.54 -22.01
C THR A 304 -6.01 24.57 -23.33
#